data_713ffbc1420d6d9eee976bb789c95364
#
_entry.id   713ffbc1420d6d9eee976bb789c95364
#
_cell.length_a   1.000
_cell.length_b   1.000
_cell.length_c   1.000
_cell.angle_alpha   90.00
_cell.angle_beta   90.00
_cell.angle_gamma   90.00
#
_symmetry.space_group_name_H-M   'P 1'
#
loop_
_entity.id
_entity.type
_entity.pdbx_description
1 polymer ?
#
loop_
_entity_poly.entity_id
_entity_poly.type
_entity_poly.pdbx_seq_one_letter_code
_entity_poly.pdbx_strand_id
1 'polypeptide(L)'
;MIRWVFGIFTFFLSFVIAFNAASQNMIEANYDSKIPTLLESVGHSNGDRITSPAQALSYLNDLQTSAPESMIINSYAKSWQGRDLVAAIISSPENIERLDEIKADIQKLADGNLSPEDRKKLVINTPAVTWLSYGVHGDEISSTDAGLSLAYHLLAAQDDSIVKTILKDTIVIIDPVQNPDGRERFVQSFESSLGLEPLSDRYSAEHDQPWPGGRFNHYLFDLNRDWFAVSQPETRGKIKAILEWNPVVVVD
;
A
#
# COMPACT_ATOMS: atom_id res chain seq x y z
N MET A 1 -71.53 -32.74 16.45
CA MET A 1 -71.22 -31.37 16.07
C MET A 1 -69.68 -31.19 16.20
N ILE A 2 -68.95 -31.39 15.12
CA ILE A 2 -67.49 -31.32 15.10
C ILE A 2 -67.07 -29.98 14.43
N ARG A 3 -66.49 -29.09 15.19
CA ARG A 3 -65.92 -27.81 14.68
C ARG A 3 -64.50 -28.05 14.24
N TRP A 4 -64.29 -27.89 12.95
CA TRP A 4 -62.90 -27.82 12.36
C TRP A 4 -62.33 -26.44 12.63
N VAL A 5 -61.18 -26.42 13.26
CA VAL A 5 -60.33 -25.19 13.41
C VAL A 5 -59.27 -25.27 12.32
N PHE A 6 -59.36 -24.41 11.31
CA PHE A 6 -58.31 -24.21 10.31
C PHE A 6 -57.22 -23.33 10.92
N GLY A 7 -56.09 -23.93 11.20
CA GLY A 7 -54.88 -23.19 11.55
C GLY A 7 -54.18 -22.70 10.26
N ILE A 8 -54.16 -21.42 10.08
CA ILE A 8 -53.39 -20.78 9.01
C ILE A 8 -51.91 -20.78 9.45
N PHE A 9 -51.07 -21.62 8.84
CA PHE A 9 -49.62 -21.57 8.95
C PHE A 9 -49.12 -20.45 8.04
N THR A 10 -48.79 -19.32 8.62
CA THR A 10 -48.09 -18.23 7.92
C THR A 10 -46.60 -18.57 7.85
N PHE A 11 -46.13 -18.98 6.68
CA PHE A 11 -44.71 -19.16 6.39
C PHE A 11 -44.07 -17.76 6.29
N PHE A 12 -43.37 -17.35 7.33
CA PHE A 12 -42.45 -16.23 7.23
C PHE A 12 -41.21 -16.68 6.45
N LEU A 13 -41.20 -16.35 5.16
CA LEU A 13 -40.01 -16.47 4.34
C LEU A 13 -39.05 -15.34 4.74
N SER A 14 -38.16 -15.62 5.66
CA SER A 14 -37.05 -14.70 6.01
C SER A 14 -36.13 -14.62 4.80
N PHE A 15 -36.26 -13.57 4.03
CA PHE A 15 -35.26 -13.18 3.03
C PHE A 15 -34.03 -12.72 3.79
N VAL A 16 -33.06 -13.61 3.98
CA VAL A 16 -31.73 -13.23 4.39
C VAL A 16 -31.11 -12.54 3.19
N ILE A 17 -31.19 -11.21 3.16
CA ILE A 17 -30.36 -10.40 2.28
C ILE A 17 -28.96 -10.55 2.85
N ALA A 18 -28.17 -11.44 2.25
CA ALA A 18 -26.73 -11.43 2.44
C ALA A 18 -26.23 -10.09 1.87
N PHE A 19 -26.02 -9.12 2.74
CA PHE A 19 -25.16 -7.99 2.41
C PHE A 19 -23.77 -8.59 2.20
N ASN A 20 -23.43 -8.85 0.95
CA ASN A 20 -22.03 -8.88 0.58
C ASN A 20 -21.50 -7.50 0.97
N ALA A 21 -20.75 -7.44 2.05
CA ALA A 21 -19.87 -6.34 2.33
C ALA A 21 -18.76 -6.40 1.26
N ALA A 22 -19.09 -6.01 0.03
CA ALA A 22 -18.07 -5.59 -0.91
C ALA A 22 -17.32 -4.49 -0.18
N SER A 23 -16.02 -4.64 0.02
CA SER A 23 -15.18 -3.57 0.54
C SER A 23 -15.50 -2.35 -0.33
N GLN A 24 -16.18 -1.36 0.26
CA GLN A 24 -16.51 -0.16 -0.48
C GLN A 24 -15.17 0.48 -0.82
N ASN A 25 -14.82 0.47 -2.09
CA ASN A 25 -13.77 1.34 -2.56
C ASN A 25 -14.13 2.74 -2.08
N MET A 26 -13.30 3.35 -1.25
CA MET A 26 -13.58 4.66 -0.66
C MET A 26 -13.72 5.75 -1.73
N ILE A 27 -13.37 5.45 -2.96
CA ILE A 27 -13.45 6.32 -4.13
C ILE A 27 -14.31 5.60 -5.17
N GLU A 28 -15.43 6.19 -5.55
CA GLU A 28 -16.25 5.69 -6.66
C GLU A 28 -15.52 5.91 -7.98
N ALA A 29 -15.13 4.83 -8.63
CA ALA A 29 -14.50 4.86 -9.95
C ALA A 29 -14.89 3.60 -10.74
N ASN A 30 -14.79 3.68 -12.06
CA ASN A 30 -14.84 2.49 -12.91
C ASN A 30 -13.46 1.84 -12.91
N TYR A 31 -13.36 0.66 -12.32
CA TYR A 31 -12.11 -0.08 -12.24
C TYR A 31 -11.99 -1.08 -13.39
N ASP A 32 -10.82 -1.15 -14.02
CA ASP A 32 -10.50 -2.16 -15.02
C ASP A 32 -10.41 -3.53 -14.34
N SER A 33 -11.31 -4.43 -14.73
CA SER A 33 -11.36 -5.81 -14.21
C SER A 33 -10.15 -6.68 -14.56
N LYS A 34 -9.24 -6.20 -15.39
CA LYS A 34 -7.97 -6.89 -15.68
C LYS A 34 -6.93 -6.68 -14.58
N ILE A 35 -7.09 -5.64 -13.78
CA ILE A 35 -6.21 -5.36 -12.64
C ILE A 35 -6.79 -6.09 -11.41
N PRO A 36 -6.06 -7.04 -10.82
CA PRO A 36 -6.60 -7.85 -9.74
C PRO A 36 -6.80 -7.02 -8.47
N THR A 37 -7.90 -7.28 -7.78
CA THR A 37 -8.14 -6.77 -6.43
C THR A 37 -7.26 -7.50 -5.41
N LEU A 38 -7.13 -6.95 -4.21
CA LEU A 38 -6.42 -7.62 -3.11
C LEU A 38 -7.05 -9.00 -2.82
N LEU A 39 -8.39 -9.10 -2.84
CA LEU A 39 -9.10 -10.35 -2.64
C LEU A 39 -8.72 -11.42 -3.66
N GLU A 40 -8.64 -11.06 -4.94
CA GLU A 40 -8.28 -12.01 -6.01
C GLU A 40 -6.83 -12.46 -5.91
N SER A 41 -5.93 -11.61 -5.42
CA SER A 41 -4.50 -11.90 -5.31
C SER A 41 -4.13 -12.68 -4.04
N VAL A 42 -4.62 -12.25 -2.87
CA VAL A 42 -4.15 -12.78 -1.58
C VAL A 42 -5.26 -13.42 -0.72
N GLY A 43 -6.51 -13.41 -1.19
CA GLY A 43 -7.62 -14.13 -0.59
C GLY A 43 -8.39 -13.40 0.51
N HIS A 44 -8.17 -12.10 0.70
CA HIS A 44 -8.96 -11.25 1.61
C HIS A 44 -9.07 -9.83 1.06
N SER A 45 -10.13 -9.11 1.43
CA SER A 45 -10.29 -7.69 1.11
C SER A 45 -9.59 -6.79 2.14
N ASN A 46 -9.42 -5.53 1.76
CA ASN A 46 -8.92 -4.52 2.70
C ASN A 46 -9.84 -4.42 3.92
N GLY A 47 -9.24 -4.52 5.10
CA GLY A 47 -9.95 -4.46 6.38
C GLY A 47 -10.50 -5.80 6.89
N ASP A 48 -10.53 -6.86 6.07
CA ASP A 48 -10.96 -8.19 6.53
C ASP A 48 -9.87 -8.90 7.34
N ARG A 49 -8.62 -8.69 6.95
CA ARG A 49 -7.43 -9.23 7.61
C ARG A 49 -6.29 -8.24 7.55
N ILE A 50 -5.28 -8.44 8.38
CA ILE A 50 -4.06 -7.65 8.34
C ILE A 50 -3.14 -8.23 7.26
N THR A 51 -2.90 -7.47 6.19
CA THR A 51 -2.03 -7.91 5.10
C THR A 51 -0.59 -8.05 5.60
N SER A 52 -0.01 -9.26 5.49
CA SER A 52 1.37 -9.51 5.86
C SER A 52 2.36 -8.89 4.86
N PRO A 53 3.64 -8.69 5.23
CA PRO A 53 4.66 -8.20 4.29
C PRO A 53 4.80 -9.07 3.04
N ALA A 54 4.69 -10.39 3.18
CA ALA A 54 4.75 -11.32 2.06
C ALA A 54 3.55 -11.17 1.12
N GLN A 55 2.34 -11.02 1.66
CA GLN A 55 1.13 -10.77 0.88
C GLN A 55 1.17 -9.42 0.18
N ALA A 56 1.66 -8.38 0.86
CA ALA A 56 1.83 -7.06 0.24
C ALA A 56 2.76 -7.11 -0.98
N LEU A 57 3.91 -7.78 -0.85
CA LEU A 57 4.84 -7.97 -1.96
C LEU A 57 4.23 -8.81 -3.09
N SER A 58 3.51 -9.90 -2.75
CA SER A 58 2.81 -10.73 -3.75
C SER A 58 1.80 -9.91 -4.53
N TYR A 59 0.99 -9.12 -3.86
CA TYR A 59 -0.01 -8.28 -4.51
C TYR A 59 0.62 -7.23 -5.42
N LEU A 60 1.69 -6.56 -4.99
CA LEU A 60 2.41 -5.61 -5.86
C LEU A 60 2.95 -6.29 -7.13
N ASN A 61 3.47 -7.52 -7.03
CA ASN A 61 3.93 -8.28 -8.19
C ASN A 61 2.78 -8.61 -9.16
N ASP A 62 1.61 -8.95 -8.64
CA ASP A 62 0.41 -9.19 -9.45
C ASP A 62 -0.05 -7.92 -10.16
N LEU A 63 -0.05 -6.78 -9.46
CA LEU A 63 -0.35 -5.47 -10.05
C LEU A 63 0.66 -5.10 -11.15
N GLN A 64 1.96 -5.26 -10.91
CA GLN A 64 2.98 -5.01 -11.94
C GLN A 64 2.82 -5.93 -13.14
N THR A 65 2.50 -7.20 -12.91
CA THR A 65 2.28 -8.17 -13.99
C THR A 65 1.08 -7.79 -14.84
N SER A 66 0.05 -7.21 -14.24
CA SER A 66 -1.20 -6.80 -14.92
C SER A 66 -1.10 -5.44 -15.61
N ALA A 67 -0.18 -4.57 -15.16
CA ALA A 67 0.05 -3.24 -15.74
C ALA A 67 1.55 -2.92 -15.87
N PRO A 68 2.33 -3.72 -16.63
CA PRO A 68 3.78 -3.58 -16.70
C PRO A 68 4.25 -2.28 -17.35
N GLU A 69 3.41 -1.67 -18.15
CA GLU A 69 3.68 -0.36 -18.79
C GLU A 69 3.48 0.83 -17.85
N SER A 70 2.76 0.65 -16.72
CA SER A 70 2.40 1.73 -15.80
C SER A 70 3.03 1.57 -14.40
N MET A 71 3.68 0.44 -14.12
CA MET A 71 4.25 0.15 -12.81
C MET A 71 5.57 -0.61 -12.88
N ILE A 72 6.53 -0.18 -12.04
CA ILE A 72 7.79 -0.88 -11.80
C ILE A 72 7.97 -1.05 -10.30
N ILE A 73 8.41 -2.24 -9.85
CA ILE A 73 8.82 -2.49 -8.47
C ILE A 73 10.34 -2.38 -8.40
N ASN A 74 10.82 -1.55 -7.48
CA ASN A 74 12.23 -1.39 -7.16
C ASN A 74 12.52 -1.87 -5.74
N SER A 75 13.38 -2.88 -5.58
CA SER A 75 13.90 -3.28 -4.26
C SER A 75 15.04 -2.36 -3.89
N TYR A 76 14.89 -1.59 -2.81
CA TYR A 76 15.86 -0.58 -2.39
C TYR A 76 16.69 -1.01 -1.17
N ALA A 77 16.25 -2.01 -0.41
CA ALA A 77 16.96 -2.56 0.75
C ALA A 77 16.48 -3.95 1.13
N LYS A 78 17.15 -4.53 2.14
CA LYS A 78 16.67 -5.68 2.89
C LYS A 78 16.66 -5.35 4.38
N SER A 79 15.63 -5.86 5.08
CA SER A 79 15.56 -5.79 6.53
C SER A 79 16.60 -6.69 7.18
N TRP A 80 16.73 -6.61 8.51
CA TRP A 80 17.62 -7.50 9.25
C TRP A 80 17.29 -8.98 9.08
N GLN A 81 16.03 -9.33 8.88
CA GLN A 81 15.60 -10.72 8.60
C GLN A 81 15.65 -11.07 7.11
N GLY A 82 16.21 -10.20 6.28
CA GLY A 82 16.38 -10.44 4.84
C GLY A 82 15.13 -10.23 3.99
N ARG A 83 14.05 -9.66 4.55
CA ARG A 83 12.86 -9.29 3.77
C ARG A 83 13.16 -8.11 2.86
N ASP A 84 12.64 -8.15 1.65
CA ASP A 84 12.80 -7.06 0.71
C ASP A 84 11.98 -5.83 1.16
N LEU A 85 12.61 -4.67 1.10
CA LEU A 85 11.96 -3.38 1.14
C LEU A 85 11.84 -2.89 -0.30
N VAL A 86 10.60 -2.69 -0.74
CA VAL A 86 10.30 -2.37 -2.13
C VAL A 86 9.51 -1.06 -2.23
N ALA A 87 9.73 -0.35 -3.33
CA ALA A 87 8.92 0.79 -3.72
C ALA A 87 8.25 0.49 -5.07
N ALA A 88 6.95 0.68 -5.11
CA ALA A 88 6.17 0.64 -6.35
C ALA A 88 6.20 2.02 -7.00
N ILE A 89 6.72 2.11 -8.21
CA ILE A 89 6.83 3.33 -9.02
C ILE A 89 5.70 3.27 -10.03
N ILE A 90 4.75 4.18 -9.93
CA ILE A 90 3.53 4.20 -10.74
C ILE A 90 3.43 5.53 -11.48
N SER A 91 3.21 5.48 -12.80
CA SER A 91 3.02 6.65 -13.65
C SER A 91 2.36 6.27 -14.97
N SER A 92 2.19 7.25 -15.88
CA SER A 92 1.73 6.93 -17.24
C SER A 92 2.76 6.07 -18.00
N PRO A 93 2.33 5.28 -18.99
CA PRO A 93 3.24 4.48 -19.82
C PRO A 93 4.38 5.31 -20.42
N GLU A 94 4.08 6.52 -20.90
CA GLU A 94 5.08 7.42 -21.48
C GLU A 94 6.14 7.85 -20.45
N ASN A 95 5.76 8.02 -19.21
CA ASN A 95 6.71 8.36 -18.14
C ASN A 95 7.54 7.14 -17.72
N ILE A 96 6.91 5.97 -17.64
CA ILE A 96 7.62 4.71 -17.30
C ILE A 96 8.66 4.37 -18.38
N GLU A 97 8.34 4.56 -19.66
CA GLU A 97 9.29 4.31 -20.78
C GLU A 97 10.55 5.18 -20.69
N ARG A 98 10.43 6.43 -20.21
CA ARG A 98 11.54 7.37 -20.09
C ARG A 98 12.02 7.62 -18.65
N LEU A 99 11.80 6.66 -17.76
CA LEU A 99 12.04 6.83 -16.33
C LEU A 99 13.49 7.22 -15.98
N ASP A 100 14.47 6.65 -16.68
CA ASP A 100 15.90 6.98 -16.50
C ASP A 100 16.23 8.42 -16.91
N GLU A 101 15.61 8.92 -18.00
CA GLU A 101 15.71 10.31 -18.41
C GLU A 101 15.13 11.23 -17.34
N ILE A 102 13.92 10.92 -16.84
CA ILE A 102 13.27 11.68 -15.77
C ILE A 102 14.15 11.73 -14.52
N LYS A 103 14.72 10.60 -14.09
CA LYS A 103 15.66 10.57 -12.95
C LYS A 103 16.87 11.47 -13.18
N ALA A 104 17.47 11.41 -14.38
CA ALA A 104 18.61 12.26 -14.71
C ALA A 104 18.26 13.76 -14.70
N ASP A 105 17.07 14.11 -15.17
CA ASP A 105 16.61 15.50 -15.17
C ASP A 105 16.30 16.02 -13.76
N ILE A 106 15.73 15.18 -12.90
CA ILE A 106 15.52 15.47 -11.48
C ILE A 106 16.87 15.72 -10.78
N GLN A 107 17.89 14.89 -11.04
CA GLN A 107 19.24 15.09 -10.46
C GLN A 107 19.85 16.42 -10.93
N LYS A 108 19.73 16.78 -12.22
CA LYS A 108 20.18 18.09 -12.72
C LYS A 108 19.46 19.25 -12.03
N LEU A 109 18.14 19.12 -11.79
CA LEU A 109 17.37 20.12 -11.06
C LEU A 109 17.84 20.25 -9.60
N ALA A 110 18.18 19.13 -8.96
CA ALA A 110 18.69 19.11 -7.57
C ALA A 110 20.07 19.70 -7.44
N ASP A 111 20.99 19.49 -8.39
CA ASP A 111 22.36 19.99 -8.37
C ASP A 111 22.45 21.54 -8.43
N GLY A 112 21.43 22.21 -8.91
CA GLY A 112 21.32 23.65 -8.86
C GLY A 112 22.20 24.42 -9.87
N ASN A 113 23.00 23.76 -10.69
CA ASN A 113 23.98 24.36 -11.62
C ASN A 113 23.41 24.70 -13.02
N LEU A 114 22.10 24.88 -13.12
CA LEU A 114 21.41 25.15 -14.40
C LEU A 114 21.28 26.66 -14.67
N SER A 115 21.33 27.03 -15.96
CA SER A 115 20.88 28.35 -16.38
C SER A 115 19.39 28.54 -16.06
N PRO A 116 18.90 29.79 -15.89
CA PRO A 116 17.46 30.03 -15.67
C PRO A 116 16.58 29.45 -16.78
N GLU A 117 17.03 29.52 -18.04
CA GLU A 117 16.34 28.99 -19.21
C GLU A 117 16.26 27.46 -19.18
N ASP A 118 17.37 26.78 -18.92
CA ASP A 118 17.44 25.32 -18.85
C ASP A 118 16.63 24.79 -17.67
N ARG A 119 16.72 25.46 -16.52
CA ARG A 119 15.88 25.12 -15.35
C ARG A 119 14.39 25.22 -15.69
N LYS A 120 13.96 26.32 -16.31
CA LYS A 120 12.57 26.51 -16.70
C LYS A 120 12.10 25.40 -17.66
N LYS A 121 12.95 25.04 -18.64
CA LYS A 121 12.66 23.99 -19.59
C LYS A 121 12.50 22.63 -18.90
N LEU A 122 13.42 22.27 -17.99
CA LEU A 122 13.33 21.01 -17.24
C LEU A 122 12.10 20.95 -16.36
N VAL A 123 11.82 22.02 -15.58
CA VAL A 123 10.63 22.06 -14.69
C VAL A 123 9.32 21.87 -15.45
N ILE A 124 9.22 22.36 -16.69
CA ILE A 124 7.99 22.20 -17.50
C ILE A 124 7.85 20.78 -18.05
N ASN A 125 8.96 20.10 -18.34
CA ASN A 125 8.95 18.82 -19.04
C ASN A 125 9.17 17.60 -18.14
N THR A 126 9.55 17.82 -16.88
CA THR A 126 9.84 16.73 -15.94
C THR A 126 8.67 16.54 -14.98
N PRO A 127 8.06 15.34 -14.91
CA PRO A 127 7.01 15.04 -13.94
C PRO A 127 7.50 15.27 -12.51
N ALA A 128 6.61 15.71 -11.63
CA ALA A 128 6.90 15.79 -10.21
C ALA A 128 7.04 14.39 -9.61
N VAL A 129 7.88 14.22 -8.59
CA VAL A 129 7.98 12.97 -7.84
C VAL A 129 7.35 13.12 -6.47
N THR A 130 6.47 12.21 -6.11
CA THR A 130 5.86 12.10 -4.79
C THR A 130 6.22 10.74 -4.19
N TRP A 131 6.79 10.75 -2.99
CA TRP A 131 7.13 9.55 -2.23
C TRP A 131 6.15 9.38 -1.07
N LEU A 132 5.42 8.27 -1.06
CA LEU A 132 4.42 7.93 -0.06
C LEU A 132 4.92 6.70 0.73
N SER A 133 5.30 6.92 1.97
CA SER A 133 5.80 5.90 2.87
C SER A 133 4.68 5.38 3.78
N TYR A 134 4.64 4.07 3.99
CA TYR A 134 3.66 3.40 4.82
C TYR A 134 4.34 2.40 5.75
N GLY A 135 3.76 2.17 6.92
CA GLY A 135 4.17 1.09 7.80
C GLY A 135 5.57 1.22 8.38
N VAL A 136 5.99 2.44 8.76
CA VAL A 136 7.23 2.66 9.54
C VAL A 136 7.15 1.95 10.89
N HIS A 137 5.96 1.86 11.48
CA HIS A 137 5.64 0.99 12.60
C HIS A 137 4.76 -0.17 12.10
N GLY A 138 5.18 -1.40 12.39
CA GLY A 138 4.53 -2.59 11.84
C GLY A 138 3.14 -2.87 12.42
N ASP A 139 2.81 -2.32 13.58
CA ASP A 139 1.52 -2.42 14.29
C ASP A 139 0.50 -1.35 13.88
N GLU A 140 0.87 -0.40 13.06
CA GLU A 140 -0.05 0.57 12.46
C GLU A 140 -0.70 -0.08 11.22
N ILE A 141 -1.65 -0.95 11.46
CA ILE A 141 -2.10 -1.98 10.50
C ILE A 141 -2.75 -1.43 9.23
N SER A 142 -3.47 -0.30 9.32
CA SER A 142 -4.20 0.28 8.18
C SER A 142 -3.29 0.93 7.13
N SER A 143 -2.07 1.33 7.49
CA SER A 143 -1.22 2.12 6.60
C SER A 143 -0.78 1.34 5.36
N THR A 144 -0.29 0.11 5.51
CA THR A 144 0.09 -0.76 4.39
C THR A 144 -1.09 -0.99 3.45
N ASP A 145 -2.25 -1.35 3.99
CA ASP A 145 -3.44 -1.63 3.18
C ASP A 145 -3.94 -0.38 2.44
N ALA A 146 -3.78 0.80 3.03
CA ALA A 146 -4.06 2.08 2.35
C ALA A 146 -3.10 2.30 1.17
N GLY A 147 -1.80 2.01 1.33
CA GLY A 147 -0.83 2.09 0.24
C GLY A 147 -1.13 1.12 -0.91
N LEU A 148 -1.51 -0.11 -0.59
CA LEU A 148 -1.92 -1.11 -1.59
C LEU A 148 -3.21 -0.71 -2.31
N SER A 149 -4.20 -0.16 -1.58
CA SER A 149 -5.44 0.36 -2.15
C SER A 149 -5.19 1.52 -3.10
N LEU A 150 -4.26 2.41 -2.75
CA LEU A 150 -3.86 3.52 -3.63
C LEU A 150 -3.17 3.01 -4.89
N ALA A 151 -2.26 2.03 -4.78
CA ALA A 151 -1.62 1.43 -5.95
C ALA A 151 -2.66 0.82 -6.90
N TYR A 152 -3.61 0.04 -6.37
CA TYR A 152 -4.72 -0.49 -7.15
C TYR A 152 -5.54 0.60 -7.82
N HIS A 153 -5.94 1.64 -7.07
CA HIS A 153 -6.75 2.74 -7.61
C HIS A 153 -6.04 3.44 -8.78
N LEU A 154 -4.77 3.76 -8.64
CA LEU A 154 -3.99 4.42 -9.70
C LEU A 154 -3.88 3.55 -10.96
N LEU A 155 -3.79 2.23 -10.83
CA LEU A 155 -3.66 1.33 -11.96
C LEU A 155 -5.00 0.93 -12.58
N ALA A 156 -6.03 0.72 -11.78
CA ALA A 156 -7.30 0.21 -12.24
C ALA A 156 -8.31 1.31 -12.66
N ALA A 157 -8.18 2.54 -12.12
CA ALA A 157 -9.08 3.67 -12.42
C ALA A 157 -8.49 4.63 -13.45
N GLN A 158 -7.68 4.16 -14.40
CA GLN A 158 -7.02 5.02 -15.39
C GLN A 158 -7.95 5.81 -16.30
N ASP A 159 -9.22 5.44 -16.38
CA ASP A 159 -10.24 6.22 -17.11
C ASP A 159 -10.76 7.44 -16.34
N ASP A 160 -10.52 7.52 -15.03
CA ASP A 160 -10.81 8.69 -14.23
C ASP A 160 -9.90 9.88 -14.61
N SER A 161 -10.49 11.08 -14.74
CA SER A 161 -9.76 12.26 -15.19
C SER A 161 -8.70 12.75 -14.20
N ILE A 162 -8.93 12.54 -12.89
CA ILE A 162 -7.98 12.91 -11.84
C ILE A 162 -6.79 11.94 -11.87
N VAL A 163 -7.07 10.64 -11.96
CA VAL A 163 -6.02 9.61 -12.07
C VAL A 163 -5.18 9.83 -13.31
N LYS A 164 -5.80 10.09 -14.47
CA LYS A 164 -5.07 10.45 -15.70
C LYS A 164 -4.13 11.62 -15.52
N THR A 165 -4.60 12.68 -14.86
CA THR A 165 -3.78 13.87 -14.59
C THR A 165 -2.62 13.54 -13.67
N ILE A 166 -2.88 12.79 -12.57
CA ILE A 166 -1.83 12.36 -11.63
C ILE A 166 -0.76 11.54 -12.36
N LEU A 167 -1.15 10.52 -13.10
CA LEU A 167 -0.21 9.63 -13.78
C LEU A 167 0.60 10.33 -14.88
N LYS A 168 -0.01 11.29 -15.57
CA LYS A 168 0.66 12.09 -16.61
C LYS A 168 1.72 13.04 -16.03
N ASP A 169 1.39 13.71 -14.94
CA ASP A 169 2.17 14.84 -14.43
C ASP A 169 3.04 14.46 -13.23
N THR A 170 2.94 13.19 -12.74
CA THR A 170 3.60 12.76 -11.51
C THR A 170 4.14 11.32 -11.62
N ILE A 171 5.32 11.11 -11.06
CA ILE A 171 5.81 9.79 -10.66
C ILE A 171 5.38 9.56 -9.22
N VAL A 172 4.46 8.64 -8.99
CA VAL A 172 4.00 8.26 -7.64
C VAL A 172 4.82 7.06 -7.18
N ILE A 173 5.54 7.21 -6.09
CA ILE A 173 6.33 6.14 -5.47
C ILE A 173 5.64 5.75 -4.17
N ILE A 174 5.24 4.49 -4.07
CA ILE A 174 4.57 3.91 -2.91
C ILE A 174 5.55 2.93 -2.25
N ASP A 175 5.95 3.22 -1.02
CA ASP A 175 6.75 2.35 -0.14
C ASP A 175 5.80 1.74 0.91
N PRO A 176 5.25 0.54 0.66
CA PRO A 176 4.08 0.05 1.39
C PRO A 176 4.41 -0.52 2.76
N VAL A 177 5.66 -0.96 3.00
CA VAL A 177 6.06 -1.63 4.24
C VAL A 177 7.50 -1.27 4.61
N GLN A 178 7.69 -0.15 5.28
CA GLN A 178 9.02 0.31 5.72
C GLN A 178 9.63 -0.58 6.82
N ASN A 179 8.79 -1.25 7.61
CA ASN A 179 9.19 -2.12 8.71
C ASN A 179 8.59 -3.52 8.57
N PRO A 180 9.09 -4.32 7.61
CA PRO A 180 8.52 -5.64 7.37
C PRO A 180 8.75 -6.62 8.54
N ASP A 181 9.82 -6.48 9.31
CA ASP A 181 10.12 -7.37 10.44
C ASP A 181 9.17 -7.08 11.63
N GLY A 182 8.90 -5.81 11.91
CA GLY A 182 7.93 -5.41 12.93
C GLY A 182 6.51 -5.80 12.54
N ARG A 183 6.12 -5.57 11.28
CA ARG A 183 4.79 -5.93 10.79
C ARG A 183 4.56 -7.45 10.84
N GLU A 184 5.52 -8.23 10.40
CA GLU A 184 5.43 -9.70 10.44
C GLU A 184 5.23 -10.19 11.87
N ARG A 185 5.98 -9.66 12.83
CA ARG A 185 5.85 -10.01 14.25
C ARG A 185 4.44 -9.70 14.78
N PHE A 186 3.90 -8.55 14.39
CA PHE A 186 2.55 -8.15 14.80
C PHE A 186 1.49 -9.07 14.20
N VAL A 187 1.55 -9.32 12.88
CA VAL A 187 0.61 -10.19 12.17
C VAL A 187 0.59 -11.59 12.80
N GLN A 188 1.76 -12.19 13.03
CA GLN A 188 1.84 -13.52 13.65
C GLN A 188 1.28 -13.56 15.07
N SER A 189 1.52 -12.50 15.86
CA SER A 189 0.95 -12.39 17.21
C SER A 189 -0.57 -12.28 17.17
N PHE A 190 -1.10 -11.44 16.29
CA PHE A 190 -2.53 -11.26 16.11
C PHE A 190 -3.20 -12.58 15.65
N GLU A 191 -2.71 -13.19 14.58
CA GLU A 191 -3.30 -14.40 14.01
C GLU A 191 -3.25 -15.60 14.99
N SER A 192 -2.19 -15.71 15.81
CA SER A 192 -2.09 -16.75 16.83
C SER A 192 -3.07 -16.57 17.99
N SER A 193 -3.57 -15.36 18.18
CA SER A 193 -4.53 -15.01 19.24
C SER A 193 -5.98 -14.94 18.74
N LEU A 194 -6.16 -14.96 17.42
CA LEU A 194 -7.47 -14.86 16.77
C LEU A 194 -8.30 -16.11 17.04
N GLY A 195 -9.57 -15.92 17.41
CA GLY A 195 -10.55 -16.99 17.52
C GLY A 195 -11.08 -17.45 16.15
N LEU A 196 -12.21 -18.12 16.14
CA LEU A 196 -12.90 -18.50 14.88
C LEU A 196 -13.37 -17.26 14.09
N GLU A 197 -13.71 -16.21 14.79
CA GLU A 197 -14.08 -14.89 14.26
C GLU A 197 -13.44 -13.79 15.08
N PRO A 198 -13.12 -12.62 14.47
CA PRO A 198 -12.62 -11.47 15.21
C PRO A 198 -13.65 -11.00 16.25
N LEU A 199 -13.19 -10.63 17.43
CA LEU A 199 -14.00 -10.16 18.53
C LEU A 199 -13.83 -8.66 18.73
N SER A 200 -14.93 -7.92 18.87
CA SER A 200 -14.90 -6.48 19.15
C SER A 200 -14.63 -6.15 20.63
N ASP A 201 -14.56 -7.15 21.52
CA ASP A 201 -14.24 -6.95 22.92
C ASP A 201 -12.76 -6.58 23.07
N ARG A 202 -12.52 -5.37 23.56
CA ARG A 202 -11.15 -4.83 23.78
C ARG A 202 -10.27 -5.69 24.70
N TYR A 203 -10.85 -6.60 25.46
CA TYR A 203 -10.12 -7.51 26.37
C TYR A 203 -9.89 -8.89 25.76
N SER A 204 -10.29 -9.13 24.53
CA SER A 204 -9.96 -10.38 23.86
C SER A 204 -8.46 -10.46 23.57
N ALA A 205 -7.93 -11.68 23.52
CA ALA A 205 -6.50 -11.93 23.36
C ALA A 205 -5.93 -11.35 22.05
N GLU A 206 -6.75 -11.22 21.03
CA GLU A 206 -6.35 -10.64 19.72
C GLU A 206 -6.00 -9.15 19.79
N HIS A 207 -6.49 -8.43 20.83
CA HIS A 207 -6.16 -7.03 21.05
C HIS A 207 -4.94 -6.82 21.94
N ASP A 208 -4.41 -7.89 22.53
CA ASP A 208 -3.16 -7.84 23.29
C ASP A 208 -1.97 -7.78 22.32
N GLN A 209 -1.10 -6.80 22.53
CA GLN A 209 0.16 -6.71 21.82
C GLN A 209 1.31 -6.97 22.81
N PRO A 210 1.74 -8.25 22.96
CA PRO A 210 2.83 -8.55 23.87
C PRO A 210 4.13 -7.88 23.42
N TRP A 211 4.92 -7.42 24.40
CA TRP A 211 6.25 -6.89 24.10
C TRP A 211 7.09 -7.93 23.33
N PRO A 212 7.83 -7.53 22.27
CA PRO A 212 8.16 -6.17 21.85
C PRO A 212 7.17 -5.54 20.86
N GLY A 213 6.07 -6.17 20.50
CA GLY A 213 5.07 -5.66 19.58
C GLY A 213 5.57 -5.49 18.14
N GLY A 214 4.79 -4.81 17.33
CA GLY A 214 5.09 -4.55 15.93
C GLY A 214 5.80 -3.24 15.65
N ARG A 215 5.88 -2.32 16.63
CA ARG A 215 6.41 -0.99 16.44
C ARG A 215 7.87 -0.99 15.95
N PHE A 216 8.72 -1.77 16.59
CA PHE A 216 10.16 -1.77 16.35
C PHE A 216 10.56 -2.74 15.23
N ASN A 217 11.73 -2.50 14.61
CA ASN A 217 12.33 -3.45 13.69
C ASN A 217 12.82 -4.74 14.40
N HIS A 218 13.58 -5.59 13.72
CA HIS A 218 14.08 -6.84 14.29
C HIS A 218 14.88 -6.63 15.58
N TYR A 219 15.77 -5.63 15.62
CA TYR A 219 16.63 -5.35 16.76
C TYR A 219 16.09 -4.28 17.70
N LEU A 220 14.79 -4.04 17.68
CA LEU A 220 14.08 -3.14 18.58
C LEU A 220 14.44 -1.65 18.41
N PHE A 221 14.85 -1.25 17.19
CA PHE A 221 14.99 0.14 16.84
C PHE A 221 13.68 0.70 16.31
N ASP A 222 13.32 1.88 16.76
CA ASP A 222 12.24 2.68 16.18
C ASP A 222 12.75 3.35 14.90
N LEU A 223 12.30 2.86 13.74
CA LEU A 223 12.74 3.40 12.45
C LEU A 223 12.33 4.85 12.24
N ASN A 224 11.26 5.31 12.91
CA ASN A 224 10.86 6.71 12.91
C ASN A 224 11.72 7.59 13.87
N ARG A 225 12.74 7.04 14.49
CA ARG A 225 13.77 7.77 15.27
C ARG A 225 15.16 7.63 14.65
N ASP A 226 15.29 6.93 13.54
CA ASP A 226 16.56 6.65 12.90
C ASP A 226 16.91 7.58 11.72
N TRP A 227 16.04 8.54 11.39
CA TRP A 227 16.23 9.48 10.27
C TRP A 227 17.53 10.30 10.36
N PHE A 228 17.98 10.62 11.57
CA PHE A 228 19.23 11.35 11.79
C PHE A 228 20.45 10.44 11.87
N ALA A 229 20.35 9.34 12.62
CA ALA A 229 21.48 8.43 12.84
C ALA A 229 21.74 7.51 11.64
N VAL A 230 20.68 7.17 10.90
CA VAL A 230 20.72 6.29 9.70
C VAL A 230 21.46 4.99 10.01
N SER A 231 21.19 4.43 11.20
CA SER A 231 21.92 3.27 11.72
C SER A 231 21.36 1.94 11.22
N GLN A 232 20.06 1.90 10.86
CA GLN A 232 19.39 0.69 10.45
C GLN A 232 19.46 0.48 8.93
N PRO A 233 19.56 -0.77 8.43
CA PRO A 233 19.62 -1.05 6.99
C PRO A 233 18.37 -0.58 6.25
N GLU A 234 17.20 -0.70 6.87
CA GLU A 234 15.92 -0.23 6.34
C GLU A 234 15.97 1.29 6.08
N THR A 235 16.40 2.06 7.08
CA THR A 235 16.50 3.51 6.99
C THR A 235 17.58 3.94 5.98
N ARG A 236 18.75 3.28 5.97
CA ARG A 236 19.81 3.57 5.00
C ARG A 236 19.32 3.39 3.57
N GLY A 237 18.65 2.28 3.29
CA GLY A 237 18.10 2.01 1.97
C GLY A 237 17.06 3.02 1.55
N LYS A 238 16.10 3.33 2.44
CA LYS A 238 15.05 4.31 2.20
C LYS A 238 15.63 5.70 1.89
N ILE A 239 16.51 6.21 2.73
CA ILE A 239 17.14 7.53 2.52
C ILE A 239 17.91 7.56 1.20
N LYS A 240 18.68 6.51 0.88
CA LYS A 240 19.37 6.42 -0.41
C LYS A 240 18.39 6.50 -1.57
N ALA A 241 17.31 5.73 -1.53
CA ALA A 241 16.29 5.73 -2.58
C ALA A 241 15.60 7.11 -2.69
N ILE A 242 15.23 7.74 -1.58
CA ILE A 242 14.66 9.10 -1.58
C ILE A 242 15.62 10.11 -2.21
N LEU A 243 16.91 10.04 -1.89
CA LEU A 243 17.92 10.94 -2.48
C LEU A 243 18.16 10.66 -3.97
N GLU A 244 17.96 9.45 -4.44
CA GLU A 244 18.01 9.13 -5.87
C GLU A 244 16.84 9.75 -6.65
N TRP A 245 15.68 9.87 -6.03
CA TRP A 245 14.47 10.39 -6.65
C TRP A 245 14.22 11.87 -6.40
N ASN A 246 14.83 12.46 -5.37
CA ASN A 246 14.65 13.86 -4.95
C ASN A 246 13.16 14.30 -5.02
N PRO A 247 12.23 13.60 -4.35
CA PRO A 247 10.81 13.89 -4.47
C PRO A 247 10.48 15.30 -3.97
N VAL A 248 9.53 15.96 -4.61
CA VAL A 248 9.04 17.28 -4.17
C VAL A 248 8.10 17.17 -2.95
N VAL A 249 7.53 15.99 -2.75
CA VAL A 249 6.69 15.66 -1.59
C VAL A 249 7.10 14.30 -1.05
N VAL A 250 7.33 14.23 0.25
CA VAL A 250 7.48 12.98 1.01
C VAL A 250 6.42 12.97 2.09
N VAL A 251 5.62 11.91 2.13
CA VAL A 251 4.63 11.65 3.18
C VAL A 251 5.07 10.39 3.92
N ASP A 252 5.22 10.51 5.27
CA ASP A 252 5.67 9.43 6.17
C ASP A 252 4.72 9.32 7.36
#